data_11d4ae3c12c0ba2796a301763495112f
#
_entry.id   11d4ae3c12c0ba2796a301763495112f
#
_cell.length_a   1.000
_cell.length_b   1.000
_cell.length_c   1.000
_cell.angle_alpha   90.00
_cell.angle_beta   90.00
_cell.angle_gamma   90.00
#
_symmetry.space_group_name_H-M   'P 1'
#
loop_
_entity.id
_entity.type
_entity.pdbx_description
1 polymer ?
#
loop_
_entity_poly.entity_id
_entity_poly.type
_entity_poly.pdbx_seq_one_letter_code
_entity_poly.pdbx_strand_id
1 'polypeptide(L)'
;MKKIASILVTAVAPFNDHAANRGEKLLGNASSVKRRPDGRVYVSGQMQRHVLFSAIERLNAMDPKRGDTYVANGDGISTDIAKDLRSDLGGFLSTSKGDYSGRRIAPISATPAVARAKSKVGHDLLIRLKMNEEESKQKQALAVNEFSQADDMIMNFHLDIGAVGVTKKFEYNKEESHVATHYEQHINDDEHLRRVKLFLEASRSMTDYANQARNAVSGEPRQVLIVLDPGMSRKAIRYFEEGTSSIEQEAILKELQARGAQYFIGDDTTDEYSSVYEAYMQAIDAVQNGKLYRPS
;
A
#
# COMPACT_ATOMS: atom_id res chain seq x y z
N MET A 1 2.31 25.78 13.48
CA MET A 1 2.06 24.77 12.44
C MET A 1 0.96 23.84 12.92
N LYS A 2 0.00 23.49 12.07
CA LYS A 2 -1.00 22.44 12.37
C LYS A 2 -0.28 21.09 12.49
N LYS A 3 -0.79 20.19 13.37
CA LYS A 3 -0.25 18.82 13.46
C LYS A 3 -0.57 18.04 12.18
N ILE A 4 0.33 17.20 11.72
CA ILE A 4 0.11 16.27 10.60
C ILE A 4 -0.68 15.09 11.14
N ALA A 5 -1.92 14.90 10.68
CA ALA A 5 -2.81 13.84 11.16
C ALA A 5 -2.85 12.63 10.22
N SER A 6 -2.61 12.85 8.92
CA SER A 6 -2.57 11.76 7.95
C SER A 6 -1.59 12.04 6.81
N ILE A 7 -1.20 10.96 6.13
CA ILE A 7 -0.45 11.00 4.87
C ILE A 7 -1.27 10.32 3.81
N LEU A 8 -1.41 10.96 2.65
CA LEU A 8 -1.92 10.35 1.44
C LEU A 8 -0.80 10.31 0.40
N VAL A 9 -0.54 9.15 -0.17
CA VAL A 9 0.31 8.95 -1.34
C VAL A 9 -0.59 8.52 -2.49
N THR A 10 -0.66 9.31 -3.55
CA THR A 10 -1.23 8.90 -4.83
C THR A 10 -0.12 8.90 -5.87
N ALA A 11 0.00 7.82 -6.64
CA ALA A 11 1.14 7.57 -7.49
C ALA A 11 0.75 6.88 -8.79
N VAL A 12 1.58 7.05 -9.81
CA VAL A 12 1.49 6.33 -11.08
C VAL A 12 2.79 5.55 -11.28
N ALA A 13 2.68 4.23 -11.40
CA ALA A 13 3.80 3.34 -11.67
C ALA A 13 3.62 2.62 -13.02
N PRO A 14 4.68 2.53 -13.86
CA PRO A 14 4.61 1.80 -15.11
C PRO A 14 4.75 0.30 -14.86
N PHE A 15 3.76 -0.48 -15.29
CA PHE A 15 3.78 -1.94 -15.26
C PHE A 15 3.84 -2.46 -16.69
N ASN A 16 4.94 -3.09 -17.05
CA ASN A 16 5.14 -3.63 -18.38
C ASN A 16 5.17 -5.17 -18.33
N ASP A 17 4.57 -5.82 -19.31
CA ASP A 17 4.51 -7.29 -19.48
C ASP A 17 4.18 -8.03 -18.18
N HIS A 18 3.18 -7.52 -17.43
CA HIS A 18 2.91 -7.94 -16.07
C HIS A 18 1.73 -8.88 -15.92
N ALA A 19 1.82 -9.77 -14.94
CA ALA A 19 0.73 -10.57 -14.41
C ALA A 19 0.65 -10.41 -12.88
N ALA A 20 0.76 -9.16 -12.42
CA ALA A 20 0.87 -8.78 -11.01
C ALA A 20 -0.34 -9.17 -10.16
N ASN A 21 -1.46 -9.48 -10.81
CA ASN A 21 -2.69 -9.89 -10.15
C ASN A 21 -3.23 -11.16 -10.82
N ARG A 22 -3.11 -12.30 -10.15
CA ARG A 22 -3.67 -13.55 -10.66
C ARG A 22 -5.18 -13.41 -10.82
N GLY A 23 -5.66 -13.67 -12.03
CA GLY A 23 -7.07 -13.83 -12.34
C GLY A 23 -7.61 -15.20 -11.91
N GLU A 24 -8.76 -15.56 -12.45
CA GLU A 24 -9.33 -16.88 -12.28
C GLU A 24 -8.51 -17.91 -13.08
N LYS A 25 -8.46 -19.13 -12.55
CA LYS A 25 -7.98 -20.26 -13.34
C LYS A 25 -9.03 -20.53 -14.43
N LEU A 26 -8.63 -20.37 -15.66
CA LEU A 26 -9.41 -20.81 -16.81
C LEU A 26 -9.33 -22.33 -16.95
N LEU A 27 -10.13 -22.94 -17.85
CA LEU A 27 -10.12 -24.37 -18.11
C LEU A 27 -8.68 -24.89 -18.32
N GLY A 28 -8.34 -25.97 -17.63
CA GLY A 28 -6.99 -26.54 -17.64
C GLY A 28 -6.00 -25.77 -16.77
N ASN A 29 -4.80 -25.51 -17.32
CA ASN A 29 -3.71 -24.78 -16.64
C ASN A 29 -3.61 -23.32 -17.10
N ALA A 30 -4.68 -22.77 -17.71
CA ALA A 30 -4.70 -21.37 -18.13
C ALA A 30 -4.96 -20.43 -16.97
N SER A 31 -4.35 -19.24 -16.98
CA SER A 31 -4.59 -18.18 -16.02
C SER A 31 -4.85 -16.85 -16.73
N SER A 32 -5.82 -16.10 -16.25
CA SER A 32 -6.14 -14.76 -16.75
C SER A 32 -5.59 -13.67 -15.82
N VAL A 33 -5.50 -12.44 -16.33
CA VAL A 33 -5.32 -11.24 -15.50
C VAL A 33 -6.69 -10.67 -15.12
N LYS A 34 -6.81 -10.11 -13.91
CA LYS A 34 -8.06 -9.49 -13.46
C LYS A 34 -8.28 -8.16 -14.16
N ARG A 35 -9.48 -7.97 -14.70
CA ARG A 35 -9.92 -6.76 -15.42
C ARG A 35 -11.21 -6.22 -14.84
N ARG A 36 -11.38 -4.92 -14.90
CA ARG A 36 -12.65 -4.26 -14.70
C ARG A 36 -13.55 -4.42 -15.92
N PRO A 37 -14.87 -4.15 -15.82
CA PRO A 37 -15.78 -4.21 -16.96
C PRO A 37 -15.39 -3.30 -18.14
N ASP A 38 -14.69 -2.19 -17.85
CA ASP A 38 -14.16 -1.24 -18.85
C ASP A 38 -12.88 -1.74 -19.55
N GLY A 39 -12.38 -2.93 -19.19
CA GLY A 39 -11.20 -3.56 -19.76
C GLY A 39 -9.87 -3.11 -19.16
N ARG A 40 -9.87 -2.27 -18.12
CA ARG A 40 -8.66 -1.90 -17.39
C ARG A 40 -8.21 -3.02 -16.45
N VAL A 41 -6.95 -3.40 -16.53
CA VAL A 41 -6.35 -4.33 -15.57
C VAL A 41 -6.24 -3.65 -14.20
N TYR A 42 -6.42 -4.42 -13.14
CA TYR A 42 -6.24 -3.91 -11.78
C TYR A 42 -5.51 -4.91 -10.89
N VAL A 43 -4.81 -4.40 -9.91
CA VAL A 43 -4.21 -5.17 -8.81
C VAL A 43 -5.02 -4.89 -7.55
N SER A 44 -5.46 -5.94 -6.86
CA SER A 44 -6.33 -5.78 -5.68
C SER A 44 -5.66 -4.99 -4.57
N GLY A 45 -6.45 -4.26 -3.77
CA GLY A 45 -5.95 -3.55 -2.60
C GLY A 45 -5.29 -4.47 -1.57
N GLN A 46 -5.72 -5.74 -1.51
CA GLN A 46 -5.05 -6.74 -0.68
C GLN A 46 -3.62 -7.04 -1.18
N MET A 47 -3.42 -7.19 -2.49
CA MET A 47 -2.08 -7.38 -3.08
C MET A 47 -1.24 -6.11 -2.88
N GLN A 48 -1.81 -4.92 -3.08
CA GLN A 48 -1.11 -3.65 -2.83
C GLN A 48 -0.61 -3.56 -1.39
N ARG A 49 -1.44 -3.94 -0.42
CA ARG A 49 -1.02 -4.00 0.99
C ARG A 49 0.04 -5.06 1.23
N HIS A 50 -0.07 -6.24 0.62
CA HIS A 50 0.93 -7.29 0.74
C HIS A 50 2.31 -6.77 0.28
N VAL A 51 2.38 -6.17 -0.89
CA VAL A 51 3.63 -5.64 -1.46
C VAL A 51 4.18 -4.49 -0.61
N LEU A 52 3.31 -3.61 -0.11
CA LEU A 52 3.73 -2.54 0.81
C LEU A 52 4.33 -3.10 2.10
N PHE A 53 3.73 -4.14 2.71
CA PHE A 53 4.28 -4.77 3.91
C PHE A 53 5.56 -5.54 3.64
N SER A 54 5.73 -6.13 2.46
CA SER A 54 7.01 -6.73 2.05
C SER A 54 8.12 -5.67 1.93
N ALA A 55 7.78 -4.48 1.41
CA ALA A 55 8.73 -3.35 1.40
C ALA A 55 9.06 -2.86 2.82
N ILE A 56 8.05 -2.73 3.70
CA ILE A 56 8.25 -2.39 5.11
C ILE A 56 9.17 -3.41 5.79
N GLU A 57 8.98 -4.70 5.56
CA GLU A 57 9.80 -5.78 6.13
C GLU A 57 11.28 -5.64 5.73
N ARG A 58 11.55 -5.46 4.42
CA ARG A 58 12.93 -5.30 3.92
C ARG A 58 13.60 -4.05 4.50
N LEU A 59 12.91 -2.91 4.47
CA LEU A 59 13.43 -1.65 4.99
C LEU A 59 13.64 -1.72 6.51
N ASN A 60 12.70 -2.32 7.25
CA ASN A 60 12.84 -2.51 8.69
C ASN A 60 14.03 -3.43 9.02
N ALA A 61 14.24 -4.52 8.26
CA ALA A 61 15.35 -5.43 8.48
C ALA A 61 16.72 -4.75 8.32
N MET A 62 16.82 -3.76 7.44
CA MET A 62 18.05 -3.00 7.19
C MET A 62 18.23 -1.78 8.11
N ASP A 63 17.20 -1.38 8.86
CA ASP A 63 17.24 -0.20 9.72
C ASP A 63 17.97 -0.51 11.05
N PRO A 64 19.11 0.14 11.35
CA PRO A 64 19.83 -0.08 12.61
C PRO A 64 19.04 0.40 13.85
N LYS A 65 18.00 1.23 13.66
CA LYS A 65 17.15 1.75 14.73
C LYS A 65 15.89 0.91 14.97
N ARG A 66 15.75 -0.24 14.28
CA ARG A 66 14.53 -1.07 14.37
C ARG A 66 14.26 -1.65 15.77
N GLY A 67 15.29 -1.79 16.62
CA GLY A 67 15.16 -2.49 17.90
C GLY A 67 14.66 -3.93 17.71
N ASP A 68 13.62 -4.31 18.48
CA ASP A 68 12.97 -5.63 18.42
C ASP A 68 11.80 -5.69 17.44
N THR A 69 11.61 -4.67 16.59
CA THR A 69 10.47 -4.65 15.66
C THR A 69 10.65 -5.62 14.50
N TYR A 70 9.55 -6.22 14.08
CA TYR A 70 9.47 -7.18 12.99
C TYR A 70 8.16 -7.01 12.21
N VAL A 71 8.03 -7.72 11.09
CA VAL A 71 6.78 -7.82 10.32
C VAL A 71 6.39 -9.29 10.28
N ALA A 72 5.23 -9.64 10.86
CA ALA A 72 4.71 -11.00 10.79
C ALA A 72 4.39 -11.40 9.34
N ASN A 73 4.63 -12.66 8.98
CA ASN A 73 4.43 -13.18 7.62
C ASN A 73 2.96 -13.26 7.18
N GLY A 74 2.02 -13.15 8.13
CA GLY A 74 0.59 -13.21 7.87
C GLY A 74 -0.02 -14.61 8.02
N ASP A 75 0.77 -15.65 8.31
CA ASP A 75 0.26 -17.01 8.57
C ASP A 75 -0.27 -17.17 10.00
N GLY A 76 0.03 -16.23 10.86
CA GLY A 76 -0.47 -16.14 12.23
C GLY A 76 -0.95 -14.73 12.57
N ILE A 77 -1.77 -14.62 13.61
CA ILE A 77 -2.23 -13.34 14.14
C ILE A 77 -1.34 -12.99 15.33
N SER A 78 -0.57 -11.91 15.21
CA SER A 78 0.04 -11.22 16.32
C SER A 78 -0.86 -10.07 16.79
N THR A 79 -0.90 -9.82 18.08
CA THR A 79 -1.56 -8.65 18.67
C THR A 79 -0.56 -7.68 19.29
N ASP A 80 0.73 -7.93 19.14
CA ASP A 80 1.82 -7.10 19.67
C ASP A 80 2.03 -5.86 18.81
N ILE A 81 1.27 -4.81 19.10
CA ILE A 81 1.34 -3.52 18.41
C ILE A 81 2.71 -2.85 18.63
N ALA A 82 3.37 -3.11 19.75
CA ALA A 82 4.66 -2.50 20.08
C ALA A 82 5.78 -3.01 19.16
N LYS A 83 5.76 -4.30 18.80
CA LYS A 83 6.85 -4.95 18.06
C LYS A 83 6.50 -5.37 16.64
N ASP A 84 5.27 -5.84 16.41
CA ASP A 84 4.84 -6.29 15.09
C ASP A 84 4.24 -5.15 14.26
N LEU A 85 5.01 -4.70 13.27
CA LEU A 85 4.60 -3.63 12.36
C LEU A 85 3.38 -4.00 11.51
N ARG A 86 3.17 -5.30 11.22
CA ARG A 86 1.98 -5.74 10.48
C ARG A 86 0.74 -5.62 11.34
N SER A 87 0.81 -6.01 12.61
CA SER A 87 -0.30 -5.87 13.56
C SER A 87 -0.62 -4.42 13.85
N ASP A 88 0.42 -3.58 14.01
CA ASP A 88 0.21 -2.14 14.22
C ASP A 88 -0.39 -1.46 12.98
N LEU A 89 0.34 -1.45 11.87
CA LEU A 89 -0.01 -0.68 10.68
C LEU A 89 -1.10 -1.35 9.82
N GLY A 90 -1.16 -2.69 9.85
CA GLY A 90 -2.08 -3.50 9.06
C GLY A 90 -3.40 -3.82 9.74
N GLY A 91 -3.46 -3.67 11.06
CA GLY A 91 -4.62 -4.08 11.85
C GLY A 91 -4.81 -5.60 11.90
N PHE A 92 -5.71 -6.04 12.75
CA PHE A 92 -6.06 -7.46 12.94
C PHE A 92 -7.48 -7.64 13.46
N LEU A 93 -7.98 -8.86 13.32
CA LEU A 93 -9.18 -9.34 13.99
C LEU A 93 -8.77 -10.56 14.83
N SER A 94 -8.82 -10.44 16.15
CA SER A 94 -8.61 -11.54 17.07
C SER A 94 -9.96 -12.13 17.47
N THR A 95 -10.15 -13.43 17.23
CA THR A 95 -11.36 -14.19 17.60
C THR A 95 -11.12 -15.12 18.77
N SER A 96 -9.96 -15.05 19.43
CA SER A 96 -9.63 -15.91 20.57
C SER A 96 -10.60 -15.68 21.72
N LYS A 97 -11.09 -16.79 22.31
CA LYS A 97 -11.81 -16.73 23.59
C LYS A 97 -10.81 -16.41 24.68
N GLY A 98 -10.89 -15.22 25.25
CA GLY A 98 -10.02 -14.71 26.31
C GLY A 98 -10.30 -13.23 26.53
N ASP A 99 -9.51 -12.56 27.34
CA ASP A 99 -9.71 -11.18 27.79
C ASP A 99 -9.73 -10.12 26.65
N TYR A 100 -9.39 -10.51 25.42
CA TYR A 100 -9.40 -9.62 24.28
C TYR A 100 -9.83 -10.34 22.99
N SER A 101 -11.14 -10.33 22.70
CA SER A 101 -11.63 -10.50 21.33
C SER A 101 -11.73 -9.12 20.71
N GLY A 102 -10.66 -8.65 20.08
CA GLY A 102 -10.56 -7.27 19.65
C GLY A 102 -10.33 -7.13 18.16
N ARG A 103 -10.85 -6.05 17.61
CA ARG A 103 -10.58 -5.58 16.26
C ARG A 103 -9.70 -4.35 16.33
N ARG A 104 -8.53 -4.41 15.70
CA ARG A 104 -7.72 -3.24 15.41
C ARG A 104 -7.97 -2.78 13.97
N ILE A 105 -8.42 -1.54 13.82
CA ILE A 105 -8.55 -0.90 12.51
C ILE A 105 -7.15 -0.61 11.99
N ALA A 106 -6.90 -0.94 10.72
CA ALA A 106 -5.63 -0.69 10.07
C ALA A 106 -5.35 0.80 9.93
N PRO A 107 -4.24 1.35 10.47
CA PRO A 107 -3.78 2.70 10.15
C PRO A 107 -3.49 2.89 8.65
N ILE A 108 -2.93 1.87 7.99
CA ILE A 108 -2.69 1.89 6.55
C ILE A 108 -3.91 1.37 5.80
N SER A 109 -4.36 2.13 4.80
CA SER A 109 -5.33 1.69 3.81
C SER A 109 -4.76 1.87 2.40
N ALA A 110 -5.13 0.95 1.50
CA ALA A 110 -4.74 0.97 0.09
C ALA A 110 -5.97 0.76 -0.78
N THR A 111 -6.04 1.48 -1.90
CA THR A 111 -7.01 1.17 -2.96
C THR A 111 -6.46 0.06 -3.85
N PRO A 112 -7.29 -0.61 -4.67
CA PRO A 112 -6.76 -1.34 -5.81
C PRO A 112 -5.92 -0.40 -6.69
N ALA A 113 -4.79 -0.91 -7.21
CA ALA A 113 -4.12 -0.23 -8.31
C ALA A 113 -4.89 -0.50 -9.59
N VAL A 114 -5.13 0.53 -10.41
CA VAL A 114 -5.95 0.43 -11.61
C VAL A 114 -5.20 1.03 -12.78
N ALA A 115 -5.16 0.33 -13.91
CA ALA A 115 -4.59 0.87 -15.13
C ALA A 115 -5.29 2.17 -15.53
N ARG A 116 -4.52 3.18 -15.92
CA ARG A 116 -5.04 4.50 -16.30
C ARG A 116 -5.90 4.44 -17.57
N ALA A 117 -5.60 3.52 -18.47
CA ALA A 117 -6.32 3.30 -19.71
C ALA A 117 -6.70 1.82 -19.88
N LYS A 118 -7.50 1.50 -20.91
CA LYS A 118 -7.81 0.12 -21.27
C LYS A 118 -6.55 -0.65 -21.63
N SER A 119 -6.33 -1.76 -20.94
CA SER A 119 -5.11 -2.57 -21.04
C SER A 119 -5.11 -3.44 -22.30
N LYS A 120 -3.91 -3.61 -22.89
CA LYS A 120 -3.66 -4.57 -23.98
C LYS A 120 -3.13 -5.85 -23.37
N VAL A 121 -3.85 -6.95 -23.56
CA VAL A 121 -3.51 -8.24 -22.97
C VAL A 121 -2.95 -9.17 -24.03
N GLY A 122 -1.79 -9.75 -23.75
CA GLY A 122 -1.12 -10.79 -24.52
C GLY A 122 -1.27 -12.17 -23.87
N HIS A 123 -0.81 -13.20 -24.56
CA HIS A 123 -0.88 -14.58 -24.12
C HIS A 123 0.48 -15.24 -24.30
N ASP A 124 1.00 -15.87 -23.25
CA ASP A 124 2.18 -16.72 -23.27
C ASP A 124 1.79 -18.19 -23.22
N LEU A 125 2.34 -18.96 -24.15
CA LEU A 125 2.20 -20.41 -24.19
C LEU A 125 3.37 -21.05 -23.43
N LEU A 126 3.08 -21.69 -22.30
CA LEU A 126 4.06 -22.45 -21.54
C LEU A 126 3.89 -23.94 -21.80
N ILE A 127 4.94 -24.58 -22.32
CA ILE A 127 5.00 -26.04 -22.55
C ILE A 127 5.92 -26.63 -21.48
N ARG A 128 5.40 -27.52 -20.65
CA ARG A 128 6.19 -28.30 -19.71
C ARG A 128 6.21 -29.77 -20.16
N LEU A 129 7.40 -30.25 -20.49
CA LEU A 129 7.64 -31.68 -20.74
C LEU A 129 7.92 -32.34 -19.39
N LYS A 130 7.13 -33.35 -19.02
CA LYS A 130 7.42 -34.23 -17.90
C LYS A 130 7.98 -35.53 -18.50
N MET A 131 9.27 -35.77 -18.36
CA MET A 131 9.89 -37.06 -18.64
C MET A 131 9.68 -37.98 -17.44
N ASN A 132 8.91 -39.04 -17.60
CA ASN A 132 8.92 -40.17 -16.67
C ASN A 132 9.93 -41.19 -17.22
N GLU A 133 10.93 -41.51 -16.42
CA GLU A 133 11.97 -42.49 -16.81
C GLU A 133 11.43 -43.91 -17.03
N GLU A 134 10.27 -44.25 -16.46
CA GLU A 134 9.69 -45.61 -16.53
C GLU A 134 8.63 -45.80 -17.62
N GLU A 135 8.12 -44.78 -18.25
CA GLU A 135 7.16 -44.89 -19.36
C GLU A 135 7.60 -43.99 -20.53
N SER A 136 7.78 -44.58 -21.69
CA SER A 136 8.09 -43.89 -22.98
C SER A 136 6.99 -42.92 -23.46
N LYS A 137 6.06 -42.53 -22.62
CA LYS A 137 4.99 -41.56 -22.91
C LYS A 137 5.31 -40.20 -22.33
N GLN A 138 5.77 -39.30 -23.19
CA GLN A 138 5.91 -37.89 -22.87
C GLN A 138 4.52 -37.31 -22.56
N LYS A 139 4.29 -36.93 -21.27
CA LYS A 139 3.12 -36.15 -20.93
C LYS A 139 3.46 -34.68 -21.08
N GLN A 140 2.88 -34.04 -22.10
CA GLN A 140 2.96 -32.57 -22.26
C GLN A 140 1.89 -31.92 -21.42
N ALA A 141 2.30 -30.96 -20.58
CA ALA A 141 1.38 -30.05 -19.91
C ALA A 141 1.46 -28.70 -20.63
N LEU A 142 0.36 -28.29 -21.21
CA LEU A 142 0.20 -27.00 -21.86
C LEU A 142 -0.46 -26.03 -20.86
N ALA A 143 0.10 -24.83 -20.72
CA ALA A 143 -0.50 -23.76 -19.95
C ALA A 143 -0.47 -22.45 -20.75
N VAL A 144 -1.60 -21.75 -20.80
CA VAL A 144 -1.71 -20.42 -21.40
C VAL A 144 -1.84 -19.41 -20.27
N ASN A 145 -0.94 -18.43 -20.23
CA ASN A 145 -0.98 -17.35 -19.26
C ASN A 145 -1.22 -16.02 -19.96
N GLU A 146 -2.19 -15.26 -19.47
CA GLU A 146 -2.36 -13.88 -19.87
C GLU A 146 -1.37 -12.98 -19.12
N PHE A 147 -0.91 -11.94 -19.79
CA PHE A 147 -0.15 -10.82 -19.23
C PHE A 147 -0.63 -9.50 -19.83
N SER A 148 -0.48 -8.40 -19.13
CA SER A 148 -0.76 -7.06 -19.66
C SER A 148 0.54 -6.44 -20.17
N GLN A 149 0.50 -5.86 -21.38
CA GLN A 149 1.71 -5.41 -22.07
C GLN A 149 2.29 -4.13 -21.50
N ALA A 150 1.42 -3.16 -21.23
CA ALA A 150 1.84 -1.87 -20.67
C ALA A 150 0.66 -1.17 -20.00
N ASP A 151 0.82 -0.87 -18.72
CA ASP A 151 -0.16 -0.15 -17.92
C ASP A 151 0.52 0.92 -17.07
N ASP A 152 -0.06 2.11 -17.02
CA ASP A 152 0.21 3.10 -16.00
C ASP A 152 -0.74 2.85 -14.83
N MET A 153 -0.24 2.25 -13.76
CA MET A 153 -1.06 1.86 -12.62
C MET A 153 -1.21 3.01 -11.63
N ILE A 154 -2.44 3.48 -11.42
CA ILE A 154 -2.75 4.46 -10.38
C ILE A 154 -2.90 3.73 -9.06
N MET A 155 -2.08 4.11 -8.07
CA MET A 155 -2.01 3.52 -6.74
C MET A 155 -2.27 4.58 -5.68
N ASN A 156 -3.03 4.22 -4.63
CA ASN A 156 -3.27 5.15 -3.53
C ASN A 156 -3.08 4.43 -2.19
N PHE A 157 -2.33 5.08 -1.30
CA PHE A 157 -2.06 4.63 0.06
C PHE A 157 -2.36 5.77 1.03
N HIS A 158 -2.99 5.45 2.14
CA HIS A 158 -3.28 6.44 3.16
C HIS A 158 -2.88 5.89 4.53
N LEU A 159 -2.21 6.73 5.32
CA LEU A 159 -1.81 6.46 6.70
C LEU A 159 -2.55 7.39 7.65
N ASP A 160 -3.24 6.82 8.63
CA ASP A 160 -3.72 7.52 9.82
C ASP A 160 -2.60 7.57 10.86
N ILE A 161 -1.94 8.72 10.98
CA ILE A 161 -0.79 8.92 11.87
C ILE A 161 -1.21 8.76 13.34
N GLY A 162 -2.39 9.25 13.70
CA GLY A 162 -2.89 9.19 15.08
C GLY A 162 -3.18 7.76 15.57
N ALA A 163 -3.35 6.82 14.65
CA ALA A 163 -3.59 5.41 14.99
C ALA A 163 -2.30 4.57 15.10
N VAL A 164 -1.15 5.09 14.66
CA VAL A 164 0.14 4.36 14.69
C VAL A 164 0.61 4.18 16.13
N GLY A 165 0.78 2.93 16.54
CA GLY A 165 1.23 2.57 17.90
C GLY A 165 0.25 2.95 19.01
N VAL A 166 -1.03 3.15 18.70
CA VAL A 166 -2.05 3.58 19.64
C VAL A 166 -3.24 2.64 19.63
N THR A 167 -3.73 2.25 20.80
CA THR A 167 -4.99 1.52 20.95
C THR A 167 -6.04 2.42 21.58
N LYS A 168 -7.21 2.45 20.96
CA LYS A 168 -8.40 3.12 21.50
C LYS A 168 -9.15 2.12 22.39
N LYS A 169 -9.25 2.43 23.69
CA LYS A 169 -9.97 1.63 24.68
C LYS A 169 -11.27 2.34 25.07
N PHE A 170 -12.34 1.56 25.20
CA PHE A 170 -13.63 2.05 25.65
C PHE A 170 -13.89 1.55 27.07
N GLU A 171 -14.35 2.45 27.93
CA GLU A 171 -14.82 2.12 29.27
C GLU A 171 -16.35 2.11 29.29
N TYR A 172 -16.92 1.07 29.89
CA TYR A 172 -18.36 0.90 30.02
C TYR A 172 -18.72 0.78 31.49
N ASN A 173 -19.88 1.30 31.86
CA ASN A 173 -20.44 1.12 33.20
C ASN A 173 -21.09 -0.28 33.35
N LYS A 174 -21.65 -0.57 34.54
CA LYS A 174 -22.33 -1.85 34.82
C LYS A 174 -23.58 -2.11 33.96
N GLU A 175 -24.12 -1.07 33.33
CA GLU A 175 -25.28 -1.12 32.45
C GLU A 175 -24.88 -1.19 30.97
N GLU A 176 -23.61 -1.52 30.68
CA GLU A 176 -23.02 -1.59 29.33
C GLU A 176 -23.07 -0.25 28.55
N SER A 177 -23.28 0.86 29.26
CA SER A 177 -23.26 2.19 28.64
C SER A 177 -21.83 2.73 28.60
N HIS A 178 -21.43 3.34 27.48
CA HIS A 178 -20.11 3.96 27.29
C HIS A 178 -19.92 5.13 28.28
N VAL A 179 -18.82 5.09 29.02
CA VAL A 179 -18.46 6.11 30.02
C VAL A 179 -17.30 6.97 29.54
N ALA A 180 -16.24 6.33 29.02
CA ALA A 180 -15.04 7.04 28.60
C ALA A 180 -14.33 6.36 27.43
N THR A 181 -13.49 7.13 26.75
CA THR A 181 -12.57 6.62 25.73
C THR A 181 -11.15 7.01 26.11
N HIS A 182 -10.27 6.04 26.15
CA HIS A 182 -8.86 6.22 26.48
C HIS A 182 -7.99 5.84 25.28
N TYR A 183 -6.84 6.49 25.16
CA TYR A 183 -5.85 6.17 24.13
C TYR A 183 -4.58 5.65 24.81
N GLU A 184 -4.31 4.36 24.65
CA GLU A 184 -3.10 3.72 25.14
C GLU A 184 -2.01 3.78 24.08
N GLN A 185 -0.86 4.35 24.44
CA GLN A 185 0.30 4.47 23.57
C GLN A 185 1.28 3.33 23.84
N HIS A 186 1.61 2.54 22.81
CA HIS A 186 2.48 1.38 22.89
C HIS A 186 3.92 1.67 22.49
N ILE A 187 4.17 2.81 21.88
CA ILE A 187 5.49 3.21 21.35
C ILE A 187 5.78 4.67 21.72
N ASN A 188 7.06 5.01 21.84
CA ASN A 188 7.52 6.38 22.05
C ASN A 188 7.46 7.23 20.76
N ASP A 189 7.79 8.51 20.87
CA ASP A 189 7.71 9.44 19.74
C ASP A 189 8.74 9.15 18.65
N ASP A 190 9.93 8.65 18.99
CA ASP A 190 10.97 8.30 18.01
C ASP A 190 10.53 7.12 17.15
N GLU A 191 9.97 6.07 17.78
CA GLU A 191 9.45 4.91 17.06
C GLU A 191 8.20 5.26 16.26
N HIS A 192 7.34 6.14 16.77
CA HIS A 192 6.19 6.65 16.03
C HIS A 192 6.62 7.37 14.75
N LEU A 193 7.58 8.29 14.85
CA LEU A 193 8.16 9.00 13.72
C LEU A 193 8.82 8.02 12.73
N ARG A 194 9.57 7.04 13.25
CA ARG A 194 10.23 6.01 12.44
C ARG A 194 9.22 5.23 11.58
N ARG A 195 8.11 4.78 12.17
CA ARG A 195 7.06 4.04 11.44
C ARG A 195 6.37 4.89 10.38
N VAL A 196 6.16 6.17 10.65
CA VAL A 196 5.60 7.11 9.66
C VAL A 196 6.55 7.30 8.46
N LYS A 197 7.84 7.45 8.72
CA LYS A 197 8.87 7.53 7.66
C LYS A 197 8.98 6.22 6.88
N LEU A 198 8.95 5.09 7.57
CA LEU A 198 9.01 3.76 6.97
C LEU A 198 7.84 3.51 5.99
N PHE A 199 6.65 4.01 6.30
CA PHE A 199 5.51 3.99 5.36
C PHE A 199 5.81 4.75 4.07
N LEU A 200 6.37 5.96 4.15
CA LEU A 200 6.74 6.74 2.96
C LEU A 200 7.79 6.02 2.13
N GLU A 201 8.89 5.57 2.75
CA GLU A 201 9.95 4.84 2.07
C GLU A 201 9.46 3.54 1.42
N ALA A 202 8.59 2.80 2.11
CA ALA A 202 8.01 1.57 1.60
C ALA A 202 7.10 1.82 0.39
N SER A 203 6.29 2.88 0.41
CA SER A 203 5.40 3.22 -0.71
C SER A 203 6.15 3.60 -1.99
N ARG A 204 7.42 3.99 -1.89
CA ARG A 204 8.32 4.23 -3.03
C ARG A 204 8.98 2.95 -3.55
N SER A 205 9.12 1.91 -2.71
CA SER A 205 10.01 0.76 -2.96
C SER A 205 9.25 -0.57 -3.08
N MET A 206 8.10 -0.56 -3.73
CA MET A 206 7.21 -1.71 -3.87
C MET A 206 7.62 -2.60 -5.03
N THR A 207 8.04 -3.86 -4.75
CA THR A 207 8.54 -4.78 -5.79
C THR A 207 7.96 -6.20 -5.73
N ASP A 208 7.38 -6.67 -4.63
CA ASP A 208 6.98 -8.08 -4.44
C ASP A 208 5.58 -8.42 -4.98
N TYR A 209 5.30 -8.04 -6.21
CA TYR A 209 4.06 -8.42 -6.88
C TYR A 209 4.03 -9.90 -7.24
N ALA A 210 2.85 -10.43 -7.59
CA ALA A 210 2.74 -11.81 -8.04
C ALA A 210 3.53 -12.06 -9.35
N ASN A 211 3.97 -13.30 -9.53
CA ASN A 211 4.66 -13.78 -10.73
C ASN A 211 6.03 -13.16 -11.02
N GLN A 212 6.75 -12.66 -10.02
CA GLN A 212 8.07 -12.03 -10.21
C GLN A 212 9.07 -12.90 -11.00
N ALA A 213 9.01 -14.22 -10.86
CA ALA A 213 9.93 -15.11 -11.57
C ALA A 213 9.76 -15.13 -13.11
N ARG A 214 8.63 -14.63 -13.63
CA ARG A 214 8.31 -14.66 -15.07
C ARG A 214 7.93 -13.31 -15.64
N ASN A 215 7.18 -12.55 -14.88
CA ASN A 215 6.66 -11.25 -15.27
C ASN A 215 6.99 -10.27 -14.14
N ALA A 216 8.28 -10.08 -13.91
CA ALA A 216 8.76 -9.17 -12.87
C ALA A 216 8.30 -7.74 -13.15
N VAL A 217 7.73 -7.13 -12.13
CA VAL A 217 7.26 -5.75 -12.20
C VAL A 217 7.65 -5.00 -10.93
N SER A 218 8.03 -3.76 -11.09
CA SER A 218 8.24 -2.82 -10.00
C SER A 218 7.05 -1.88 -9.90
N GLY A 219 6.58 -1.64 -8.66
CA GLY A 219 5.58 -0.62 -8.36
C GLY A 219 6.21 0.71 -7.97
N GLU A 220 7.49 0.93 -8.30
CA GLU A 220 8.16 2.20 -8.07
C GLU A 220 7.52 3.30 -8.94
N PRO A 221 7.04 4.39 -8.30
CA PRO A 221 6.33 5.43 -9.02
C PRO A 221 7.26 6.22 -9.96
N ARG A 222 6.71 6.64 -11.10
CA ARG A 222 7.30 7.69 -11.94
C ARG A 222 6.57 9.04 -11.83
N GLN A 223 5.38 9.05 -11.21
CA GLN A 223 4.66 10.25 -10.81
C GLN A 223 4.09 10.06 -9.42
N VAL A 224 4.16 11.08 -8.58
CA VAL A 224 3.62 11.03 -7.23
C VAL A 224 3.10 12.38 -6.77
N LEU A 225 2.00 12.35 -6.01
CA LEU A 225 1.54 13.42 -5.15
C LEU A 225 1.48 12.89 -3.71
N ILE A 226 2.31 13.44 -2.84
CA ILE A 226 2.34 13.13 -1.42
C ILE A 226 1.68 14.29 -0.67
N VAL A 227 0.70 13.99 0.18
CA VAL A 227 -0.04 14.99 0.97
C VAL A 227 0.12 14.71 2.44
N LEU A 228 0.64 15.69 3.18
CA LEU A 228 0.68 15.71 4.64
C LEU A 228 -0.49 16.58 5.12
N ASP A 229 -1.56 15.94 5.63
CA ASP A 229 -2.83 16.60 5.91
C ASP A 229 -3.05 16.77 7.43
N PRO A 230 -3.47 17.95 7.91
CA PRO A 230 -3.90 18.13 9.29
C PRO A 230 -5.23 17.45 9.63
N GLY A 231 -5.90 16.88 8.64
CA GLY A 231 -7.14 16.09 8.74
C GLY A 231 -6.95 14.70 8.14
N MET A 232 -8.06 14.11 7.67
CA MET A 232 -8.11 12.73 7.16
C MET A 232 -8.67 12.67 5.73
N SER A 233 -8.53 13.74 4.97
CA SER A 233 -9.09 13.78 3.61
C SER A 233 -8.30 12.90 2.65
N ARG A 234 -9.05 12.19 1.79
CA ARG A 234 -8.51 11.37 0.70
C ARG A 234 -8.90 11.92 -0.67
N LYS A 235 -9.38 13.16 -0.76
CA LYS A 235 -9.91 13.73 -2.01
C LYS A 235 -8.86 13.79 -3.12
N ALA A 236 -7.59 13.99 -2.75
CA ALA A 236 -6.48 14.06 -3.71
C ALA A 236 -6.17 12.74 -4.44
N ILE A 237 -6.80 11.60 -4.09
CA ILE A 237 -6.67 10.35 -4.86
C ILE A 237 -7.06 10.54 -6.33
N ARG A 238 -7.91 11.51 -6.62
CA ARG A 238 -8.36 11.81 -7.98
C ARG A 238 -7.34 12.53 -8.84
N TYR A 239 -6.23 12.99 -8.27
CA TYR A 239 -5.24 13.83 -8.96
C TYR A 239 -4.71 13.20 -10.26
N PHE A 240 -4.47 11.88 -10.27
CA PHE A 240 -3.98 11.15 -11.44
C PHE A 240 -5.06 10.30 -12.13
N GLU A 241 -6.33 10.35 -11.69
CA GLU A 241 -7.40 9.57 -12.33
C GLU A 241 -7.58 9.98 -13.79
N GLU A 242 -7.94 9.01 -14.63
CA GLU A 242 -8.27 9.26 -16.03
C GLU A 242 -9.43 10.26 -16.12
N GLY A 243 -9.30 11.24 -17.03
CA GLY A 243 -10.30 12.28 -17.23
C GLY A 243 -10.20 13.46 -16.26
N THR A 244 -9.33 13.41 -15.25
CA THR A 244 -9.07 14.58 -14.40
C THR A 244 -8.37 15.67 -15.22
N SER A 245 -9.04 16.80 -15.39
CA SER A 245 -8.49 17.95 -16.12
C SER A 245 -7.45 18.70 -15.30
N SER A 246 -6.60 19.49 -15.97
CA SER A 246 -5.64 20.38 -15.29
C SER A 246 -6.33 21.37 -14.35
N ILE A 247 -7.53 21.84 -14.71
CA ILE A 247 -8.35 22.72 -13.86
C ILE A 247 -8.75 21.99 -12.56
N GLU A 248 -9.13 20.71 -12.67
CA GLU A 248 -9.50 19.88 -11.50
C GLU A 248 -8.29 19.57 -10.63
N GLN A 249 -7.13 19.27 -11.24
CA GLN A 249 -5.88 19.10 -10.51
C GLN A 249 -5.49 20.37 -9.72
N GLU A 250 -5.58 21.53 -10.37
CA GLU A 250 -5.34 22.81 -9.71
C GLU A 250 -6.32 23.08 -8.56
N ALA A 251 -7.60 22.76 -8.75
CA ALA A 251 -8.62 22.88 -7.71
C ALA A 251 -8.32 21.97 -6.49
N ILE A 252 -7.83 20.75 -6.71
CA ILE A 252 -7.36 19.85 -5.65
C ILE A 252 -6.22 20.51 -4.87
N LEU A 253 -5.20 21.05 -5.55
CA LEU A 253 -4.05 21.67 -4.90
C LEU A 253 -4.45 22.93 -4.11
N LYS A 254 -5.34 23.78 -4.66
CA LYS A 254 -5.89 24.94 -3.96
C LYS A 254 -6.65 24.55 -2.68
N GLU A 255 -7.42 23.46 -2.73
CA GLU A 255 -8.12 22.95 -1.55
C GLU A 255 -7.14 22.46 -0.47
N LEU A 256 -6.09 21.74 -0.86
CA LEU A 256 -5.03 21.29 0.06
C LEU A 256 -4.39 22.49 0.78
N GLN A 257 -4.03 23.54 0.04
CA GLN A 257 -3.47 24.77 0.59
C GLN A 257 -4.46 25.47 1.55
N ALA A 258 -5.73 25.60 1.16
CA ALA A 258 -6.76 26.23 2.00
C ALA A 258 -6.97 25.50 3.33
N ARG A 259 -6.79 24.16 3.37
CA ARG A 259 -6.86 23.37 4.61
C ARG A 259 -5.58 23.44 5.44
N GLY A 260 -4.50 23.97 4.88
CA GLY A 260 -3.17 24.01 5.48
C GLY A 260 -2.46 22.67 5.43
N ALA A 261 -2.79 21.82 4.44
CA ALA A 261 -2.02 20.64 4.10
C ALA A 261 -0.74 21.05 3.34
N GLN A 262 0.33 20.28 3.54
CA GLN A 262 1.53 20.35 2.71
C GLN A 262 1.43 19.27 1.64
N TYR A 263 1.94 19.55 0.45
CA TYR A 263 2.00 18.56 -0.62
C TYR A 263 3.29 18.66 -1.41
N PHE A 264 3.72 17.53 -1.96
CA PHE A 264 4.93 17.36 -2.72
C PHE A 264 4.59 16.59 -3.99
N ILE A 265 4.95 17.16 -5.14
CA ILE A 265 4.73 16.55 -6.45
C ILE A 265 6.09 16.15 -7.01
N GLY A 266 6.19 14.89 -7.44
CA GLY A 266 7.33 14.37 -8.18
C GLY A 266 6.88 13.79 -9.52
N ASP A 267 7.59 14.10 -10.57
CA ASP A 267 7.31 13.59 -11.92
C ASP A 267 8.61 13.40 -12.70
N ASP A 268 8.97 12.13 -12.95
CA ASP A 268 10.19 11.78 -13.70
C ASP A 268 9.98 11.89 -15.22
N THR A 269 8.81 12.34 -15.68
CA THR A 269 8.48 12.48 -17.10
C THR A 269 8.52 13.91 -17.61
N THR A 270 8.78 14.89 -16.73
CA THR A 270 8.83 16.32 -17.06
C THR A 270 9.86 17.06 -16.21
N ASP A 271 10.34 18.17 -16.68
CA ASP A 271 11.23 19.07 -15.94
C ASP A 271 10.46 20.13 -15.11
N GLU A 272 9.13 20.11 -15.12
CA GLU A 272 8.32 21.10 -14.39
C GLU A 272 8.28 20.84 -12.88
N TYR A 273 8.47 19.58 -12.46
CA TYR A 273 8.41 19.16 -11.07
C TYR A 273 9.75 18.55 -10.63
N SER A 274 9.92 18.42 -9.32
CA SER A 274 11.01 17.62 -8.75
C SER A 274 10.90 16.17 -9.22
N SER A 275 12.01 15.44 -9.17
CA SER A 275 11.97 13.99 -9.35
C SER A 275 11.09 13.32 -8.27
N VAL A 276 10.58 12.14 -8.57
CA VAL A 276 9.83 11.34 -7.58
C VAL A 276 10.66 11.13 -6.31
N TYR A 277 11.96 10.84 -6.46
CA TYR A 277 12.86 10.68 -5.33
C TYR A 277 12.91 11.93 -4.43
N GLU A 278 13.11 13.10 -5.02
CA GLU A 278 13.18 14.38 -4.30
C GLU A 278 11.86 14.71 -3.60
N ALA A 279 10.69 14.45 -4.22
CA ALA A 279 9.40 14.66 -3.61
C ALA A 279 9.23 13.80 -2.34
N TYR A 280 9.66 12.53 -2.37
CA TYR A 280 9.67 11.68 -1.18
C TYR A 280 10.63 12.20 -0.10
N MET A 281 11.83 12.63 -0.47
CA MET A 281 12.80 13.18 0.49
C MET A 281 12.27 14.45 1.16
N GLN A 282 11.66 15.36 0.40
CA GLN A 282 11.03 16.57 0.93
C GLN A 282 9.88 16.23 1.88
N ALA A 283 9.05 15.24 1.54
CA ALA A 283 7.97 14.79 2.42
C ALA A 283 8.49 14.16 3.72
N ILE A 284 9.55 13.34 3.64
CA ILE A 284 10.21 12.73 4.81
C ILE A 284 10.83 13.82 5.70
N ASP A 285 11.49 14.81 5.14
CA ASP A 285 12.04 15.94 5.88
C ASP A 285 10.95 16.78 6.55
N ALA A 286 9.83 17.01 5.86
CA ALA A 286 8.69 17.71 6.43
C ALA A 286 8.04 16.92 7.60
N VAL A 287 7.99 15.60 7.52
CA VAL A 287 7.54 14.72 8.61
C VAL A 287 8.53 14.76 9.78
N GLN A 288 9.85 14.71 9.50
CA GLN A 288 10.91 14.76 10.51
C GLN A 288 10.88 16.06 11.33
N ASN A 289 10.62 17.19 10.67
CA ASN A 289 10.62 18.54 11.29
C ASN A 289 9.21 18.98 11.70
N GLY A 290 8.18 18.22 11.37
CA GLY A 290 6.79 18.52 11.67
C GLY A 290 6.34 18.02 13.04
N LYS A 291 5.14 18.44 13.45
CA LYS A 291 4.46 17.88 14.63
C LYS A 291 3.47 16.82 14.17
N LEU A 292 3.72 15.57 14.51
CA LEU A 292 2.80 14.49 14.24
C LEU A 292 1.63 14.51 15.24
N TYR A 293 0.44 14.19 14.76
CA TYR A 293 -0.73 14.06 15.61
C TYR A 293 -0.67 12.76 16.40
N ARG A 294 -0.91 12.86 17.70
CA ARG A 294 -1.17 11.74 18.60
C ARG A 294 -2.43 12.06 19.41
N PRO A 295 -3.39 11.15 19.51
CA PRO A 295 -4.55 11.30 20.38
C PRO A 295 -4.11 11.25 21.84
N SER A 296 -4.75 12.06 22.68
CA SER A 296 -4.52 12.16 24.14
C SER A 296 -5.77 11.76 24.89
#